data_91250dc9c8df03a7287efc6f61aca970
#
_entry.id   91250dc9c8df03a7287efc6f61aca970
#
_cell.length_a   1.000
_cell.length_b   1.000
_cell.length_c   1.000
_cell.angle_alpha   90.00
_cell.angle_beta   90.00
_cell.angle_gamma   90.00
#
_symmetry.space_group_name_H-M   'P 1'
#
loop_
_entity.id
_entity.type
_entity.pdbx_description
1 polymer ?
#
loop_
_entity_poly.entity_id
_entity_poly.type
_entity_poly.pdbx_seq_one_letter_code
_entity_poly.pdbx_strand_id
1 'polypeptide(L)'
;MSLDDPVIICCSISGSIANREQCPAIPYTPAEYAAEARRIVDEGGTHIHIHARTPDGTPSYEIEDFQAISDAIRAEVGTDAIVNFSTGTIGVPLEKRIAYLEAVKPEVAALNMGSMNYAKYSRSRKDFVFKFVFENPIDEIIELLEAMNRIGIKPEHECFDTGHVSSLEPLIDMGVLGGRPHLDFVMGVVGGIAPTARNIAAMADNVPQGAHWGVIGISRAQWLLVAAALTLGGSIRVGLEDNLYLPNGEMATSNGELIAKARQMTEDIGRRPATVSEARQMLGIPTPQLTQTS
;
A
#
# COMPACT_ATOMS: atom_id res chain seq x y z
N MET A 1 -8.72 14.85 -8.01
CA MET A 1 -7.26 14.91 -8.19
C MET A 1 -6.97 15.45 -9.58
N SER A 2 -5.96 16.29 -9.73
CA SER A 2 -5.59 16.97 -10.97
C SER A 2 -4.20 16.53 -11.41
N LEU A 3 -3.87 16.74 -12.70
CA LEU A 3 -2.50 16.56 -13.20
C LEU A 3 -1.51 17.57 -12.59
N ASP A 4 -2.02 18.69 -12.05
CA ASP A 4 -1.20 19.68 -11.34
C ASP A 4 -0.91 19.30 -9.90
N ASP A 5 -1.63 18.31 -9.34
CA ASP A 5 -1.38 17.83 -7.98
C ASP A 5 -0.06 17.06 -7.91
N PRO A 6 0.71 17.18 -6.81
CA PRO A 6 1.88 16.34 -6.60
C PRO A 6 1.47 14.87 -6.48
N VAL A 7 2.42 13.97 -6.71
CA VAL A 7 2.20 12.52 -6.71
C VAL A 7 2.72 11.91 -5.42
N ILE A 8 1.88 11.25 -4.65
CA ILE A 8 2.35 10.38 -3.56
C ILE A 8 2.98 9.14 -4.20
N ILE A 9 4.25 8.90 -3.91
CA ILE A 9 4.93 7.66 -4.28
C ILE A 9 5.01 6.79 -3.03
N CYS A 10 4.16 5.78 -2.98
CA CYS A 10 4.13 4.78 -1.91
C CYS A 10 5.09 3.63 -2.23
N CYS A 11 5.72 3.07 -1.22
CA CYS A 11 6.55 1.88 -1.31
C CYS A 11 6.02 0.74 -0.44
N SER A 12 5.71 -0.39 -1.04
CA SER A 12 5.43 -1.64 -0.35
C SER A 12 6.71 -2.48 -0.20
N ILE A 13 7.29 -2.44 1.00
CA ILE A 13 8.69 -2.87 1.21
C ILE A 13 8.90 -4.37 0.99
N SER A 14 8.05 -5.23 1.57
CA SER A 14 8.37 -6.67 1.67
C SER A 14 7.23 -7.61 1.29
N GLY A 15 5.98 -7.22 1.56
CA GLY A 15 4.82 -8.11 1.42
C GLY A 15 4.88 -9.37 2.29
N SER A 16 3.93 -10.28 2.08
CA SER A 16 3.85 -11.56 2.79
C SER A 16 4.06 -12.80 1.90
N ILE A 17 4.09 -12.63 0.56
CA ILE A 17 4.09 -13.76 -0.39
C ILE A 17 5.47 -14.00 -1.00
N ALA A 18 6.14 -12.94 -1.50
CA ALA A 18 7.47 -13.06 -2.09
C ALA A 18 8.52 -13.33 -1.01
N ASN A 19 9.63 -13.98 -1.39
CA ASN A 19 10.72 -14.34 -0.48
C ASN A 19 12.10 -14.10 -1.11
N ARG A 20 13.17 -14.30 -0.33
CA ARG A 20 14.56 -14.08 -0.78
C ARG A 20 15.07 -15.05 -1.84
N GLU A 21 14.45 -16.20 -2.02
CA GLU A 21 14.75 -17.09 -3.15
C GLU A 21 14.31 -16.45 -4.47
N GLN A 22 13.25 -15.65 -4.44
CA GLN A 22 12.71 -14.91 -5.59
C GLN A 22 13.42 -13.56 -5.79
N CYS A 23 13.72 -12.85 -4.70
CA CYS A 23 14.44 -11.58 -4.72
C CYS A 23 15.25 -11.41 -3.42
N PRO A 24 16.59 -11.49 -3.46
CA PRO A 24 17.44 -11.37 -2.27
C PRO A 24 17.32 -10.03 -1.53
N ALA A 25 16.82 -8.98 -2.20
CA ALA A 25 16.68 -7.63 -1.64
C ALA A 25 15.50 -7.46 -0.67
N ILE A 26 14.61 -8.46 -0.53
CA ILE A 26 13.44 -8.36 0.37
C ILE A 26 13.93 -8.32 1.82
N PRO A 27 13.60 -7.24 2.60
CA PRO A 27 14.00 -7.14 3.99
C PRO A 27 13.19 -8.06 4.90
N TYR A 28 13.84 -8.64 5.91
CA TYR A 28 13.22 -9.49 6.92
C TYR A 28 13.40 -8.95 8.34
N THR A 29 14.52 -8.30 8.61
CA THR A 29 14.84 -7.79 9.97
C THR A 29 14.51 -6.30 10.11
N PRO A 30 14.20 -5.80 11.33
CA PRO A 30 13.95 -4.38 11.56
C PRO A 30 15.04 -3.45 11.00
N ALA A 31 16.32 -3.84 11.13
CA ALA A 31 17.44 -3.07 10.58
C ALA A 31 17.42 -2.98 9.04
N GLU A 32 17.01 -4.05 8.36
CA GLU A 32 16.86 -4.05 6.90
C GLU A 32 15.68 -3.20 6.47
N TYR A 33 14.55 -3.22 7.22
CA TYR A 33 13.41 -2.32 6.96
C TYR A 33 13.82 -0.86 7.12
N ALA A 34 14.60 -0.53 8.15
CA ALA A 34 15.12 0.82 8.35
C ALA A 34 16.03 1.27 7.19
N ALA A 35 16.95 0.40 6.75
CA ALA A 35 17.83 0.69 5.62
C ALA A 35 17.03 0.91 4.31
N GLU A 36 15.99 0.10 4.05
CA GLU A 36 15.09 0.31 2.91
C GLU A 36 14.30 1.61 3.05
N ALA A 37 13.79 1.94 4.24
CA ALA A 37 13.09 3.19 4.50
C ALA A 37 13.97 4.41 4.16
N ARG A 38 15.27 4.38 4.54
CA ARG A 38 16.23 5.44 4.17
C ARG A 38 16.35 5.56 2.64
N ARG A 39 16.57 4.45 1.93
CA ARG A 39 16.66 4.45 0.47
C ARG A 39 15.39 4.98 -0.19
N ILE A 40 14.23 4.62 0.32
CA ILE A 40 12.93 5.09 -0.17
C ILE A 40 12.80 6.60 -0.04
N VAL A 41 13.12 7.15 1.13
CA VAL A 41 13.03 8.59 1.40
C VAL A 41 14.04 9.37 0.56
N ASP A 42 15.28 8.89 0.44
CA ASP A 42 16.33 9.52 -0.37
C ASP A 42 15.95 9.61 -1.86
N GLU A 43 15.16 8.65 -2.35
CA GLU A 43 14.67 8.63 -3.72
C GLU A 43 13.29 9.31 -3.91
N GLY A 44 12.72 9.90 -2.86
CA GLY A 44 11.51 10.72 -2.94
C GLY A 44 10.20 9.95 -2.68
N GLY A 45 10.26 8.73 -2.15
CA GLY A 45 9.10 8.03 -1.59
C GLY A 45 8.70 8.64 -0.25
N THR A 46 7.42 8.80 -0.02
CA THR A 46 6.88 9.47 1.18
C THR A 46 5.93 8.62 2.01
N HIS A 47 5.56 7.45 1.52
CA HIS A 47 4.60 6.55 2.14
C HIS A 47 5.16 5.12 2.09
N ILE A 48 5.22 4.45 3.22
CA ILE A 48 5.85 3.13 3.38
C ILE A 48 4.82 2.13 3.90
N HIS A 49 4.47 1.15 3.07
CA HIS A 49 3.58 0.06 3.42
C HIS A 49 4.36 -1.17 3.90
N ILE A 50 3.94 -1.75 5.02
CA ILE A 50 4.67 -2.78 5.75
C ILE A 50 3.78 -4.00 5.98
N HIS A 51 4.32 -5.18 5.64
CA HIS A 51 3.98 -6.45 6.24
C HIS A 51 5.11 -6.83 7.21
N ALA A 52 4.79 -7.16 8.46
CA ALA A 52 5.81 -7.62 9.38
C ALA A 52 6.27 -9.04 9.04
N ARG A 53 7.55 -9.30 9.25
CA ARG A 53 8.18 -10.62 9.10
C ARG A 53 9.08 -10.90 10.27
N THR A 54 9.21 -12.19 10.60
CA THR A 54 10.26 -12.69 11.48
C THR A 54 11.62 -12.72 10.74
N PRO A 55 12.75 -12.81 11.44
CA PRO A 55 14.08 -12.81 10.80
C PRO A 55 14.34 -13.95 9.81
N ASP A 56 13.56 -15.05 9.87
CA ASP A 56 13.61 -16.14 8.90
C ASP A 56 12.75 -15.89 7.64
N GLY A 57 12.02 -14.76 7.62
CA GLY A 57 11.18 -14.35 6.51
C GLY A 57 9.73 -14.82 6.58
N THR A 58 9.34 -15.53 7.63
CA THR A 58 7.93 -15.90 7.83
C THR A 58 7.07 -14.65 8.10
N PRO A 59 5.89 -14.49 7.46
CA PRO A 59 4.98 -13.41 7.79
C PRO A 59 4.59 -13.44 9.27
N SER A 60 4.64 -12.29 9.94
CA SER A 60 4.25 -12.14 11.33
C SER A 60 3.07 -11.22 11.52
N TYR A 61 2.27 -11.51 12.53
CA TYR A 61 1.13 -10.73 12.98
C TYR A 61 1.21 -10.43 14.48
N GLU A 62 2.41 -10.55 15.03
CA GLU A 62 2.68 -10.25 16.44
C GLU A 62 2.96 -8.76 16.63
N ILE A 63 2.50 -8.21 17.75
CA ILE A 63 2.66 -6.78 18.09
C ILE A 63 4.14 -6.41 18.12
N GLU A 64 4.96 -7.26 18.71
CA GLU A 64 6.39 -7.06 18.91
C GLU A 64 7.14 -6.88 17.59
N ASP A 65 6.77 -7.62 16.55
CA ASP A 65 7.42 -7.53 15.25
C ASP A 65 7.03 -6.23 14.52
N PHE A 66 5.74 -5.85 14.56
CA PHE A 66 5.29 -4.56 14.02
C PHE A 66 5.93 -3.39 14.76
N GLN A 67 6.01 -3.46 16.10
CA GLN A 67 6.63 -2.43 16.92
C GLN A 67 8.12 -2.29 16.59
N ALA A 68 8.86 -3.40 16.57
CA ALA A 68 10.30 -3.39 16.30
C ALA A 68 10.63 -2.82 14.91
N ILE A 69 9.84 -3.17 13.88
CA ILE A 69 10.01 -2.64 12.53
C ILE A 69 9.67 -1.14 12.49
N SER A 70 8.54 -0.74 13.10
CA SER A 70 8.12 0.66 13.15
C SER A 70 9.16 1.53 13.87
N ASP A 71 9.65 1.07 15.02
CA ASP A 71 10.67 1.79 15.80
C ASP A 71 11.98 1.94 15.02
N ALA A 72 12.42 0.91 14.33
CA ALA A 72 13.62 0.95 13.51
C ALA A 72 13.48 1.93 12.34
N ILE A 73 12.32 1.93 11.64
CA ILE A 73 12.04 2.91 10.58
C ILE A 73 12.00 4.32 11.14
N ARG A 74 11.32 4.54 12.28
CA ARG A 74 11.22 5.87 12.91
C ARG A 74 12.56 6.37 13.43
N ALA A 75 13.41 5.49 13.93
CA ALA A 75 14.77 5.85 14.34
C ALA A 75 15.63 6.30 13.14
N GLU A 76 15.43 5.71 11.96
CA GLU A 76 16.22 5.99 10.76
C GLU A 76 15.74 7.23 9.99
N VAL A 77 14.42 7.35 9.76
CA VAL A 77 13.85 8.40 8.90
C VAL A 77 12.94 9.39 9.64
N GLY A 78 12.75 9.24 10.94
CA GLY A 78 11.93 10.15 11.73
C GLY A 78 10.50 10.27 11.18
N THR A 79 10.09 11.49 10.86
CA THR A 79 8.79 11.82 10.27
C THR A 79 8.83 12.03 8.77
N ASP A 80 9.96 11.73 8.11
CA ASP A 80 10.12 11.92 6.66
C ASP A 80 9.39 10.88 5.80
N ALA A 81 8.73 9.93 6.45
CA ALA A 81 7.82 8.99 5.79
C ALA A 81 6.54 8.78 6.61
N ILE A 82 5.44 8.51 5.92
CA ILE A 82 4.19 8.01 6.48
C ILE A 82 4.32 6.50 6.61
N VAL A 83 4.03 5.94 7.79
CA VAL A 83 4.05 4.49 8.02
C VAL A 83 2.64 3.92 7.91
N ASN A 84 2.51 2.89 7.08
CA ASN A 84 1.26 2.20 6.77
C ASN A 84 1.41 0.70 7.08
N PHE A 85 0.49 0.15 7.86
CA PHE A 85 0.47 -1.29 8.17
C PHE A 85 -0.54 -2.02 7.31
N SER A 86 -0.14 -3.15 6.77
CA SER A 86 -1.07 -4.08 6.15
C SER A 86 -2.01 -4.70 7.19
N THR A 87 -3.29 -4.82 6.83
CA THR A 87 -4.25 -5.67 7.55
C THR A 87 -4.72 -6.83 6.69
N GLY A 88 -4.20 -6.95 5.46
CA GLY A 88 -4.48 -8.07 4.56
C GLY A 88 -3.84 -9.37 5.06
N THR A 89 -4.65 -10.35 5.41
CA THR A 89 -4.20 -11.60 6.01
C THR A 89 -5.02 -12.78 5.48
N ILE A 90 -4.52 -14.00 5.73
CA ILE A 90 -5.24 -15.25 5.46
C ILE A 90 -5.33 -16.02 6.76
N GLY A 91 -6.57 -16.24 7.23
CA GLY A 91 -6.81 -17.05 8.43
C GLY A 91 -6.33 -16.43 9.75
N VAL A 92 -6.09 -15.12 9.78
CA VAL A 92 -5.75 -14.38 11.01
C VAL A 92 -7.01 -13.70 11.53
N PRO A 93 -7.38 -13.95 12.80
CA PRO A 93 -8.56 -13.35 13.41
C PRO A 93 -8.53 -11.81 13.38
N LEU A 94 -9.70 -11.19 13.25
CA LEU A 94 -9.85 -9.74 13.19
C LEU A 94 -9.30 -9.04 14.44
N GLU A 95 -9.55 -9.62 15.60
CA GLU A 95 -9.09 -9.10 16.91
C GLU A 95 -7.56 -8.98 16.94
N LYS A 96 -6.86 -9.94 16.34
CA LYS A 96 -5.39 -9.90 16.25
C LYS A 96 -4.92 -8.78 15.32
N ARG A 97 -5.64 -8.54 14.21
CA ARG A 97 -5.36 -7.42 13.30
C ARG A 97 -5.59 -6.07 13.98
N ILE A 98 -6.65 -5.94 14.77
CA ILE A 98 -6.92 -4.73 15.55
C ILE A 98 -5.86 -4.54 16.65
N ALA A 99 -5.42 -5.60 17.31
CA ALA A 99 -4.49 -5.52 18.44
C ALA A 99 -3.15 -4.85 18.07
N TYR A 100 -2.51 -5.22 16.93
CA TYR A 100 -1.27 -4.55 16.55
C TYR A 100 -1.49 -3.11 16.07
N LEU A 101 -2.66 -2.78 15.51
CA LEU A 101 -3.00 -1.39 15.18
C LEU A 101 -3.17 -0.54 16.44
N GLU A 102 -3.85 -1.06 17.47
CA GLU A 102 -4.05 -0.37 18.75
C GLU A 102 -2.74 -0.17 19.52
N ALA A 103 -1.85 -1.16 19.47
CA ALA A 103 -0.58 -1.11 20.19
C ALA A 103 0.42 -0.16 19.54
N VAL A 104 0.61 -0.24 18.21
CA VAL A 104 1.70 0.47 17.49
C VAL A 104 1.25 1.80 16.91
N LYS A 105 -0.03 1.94 16.54
CA LYS A 105 -0.66 3.15 16.02
C LYS A 105 0.07 3.76 14.82
N PRO A 106 0.13 3.07 13.68
CA PRO A 106 0.66 3.64 12.44
C PRO A 106 -0.19 4.84 11.99
N GLU A 107 0.34 5.70 11.12
CA GLU A 107 -0.42 6.83 10.57
C GLU A 107 -1.52 6.35 9.60
N VAL A 108 -1.26 5.28 8.86
CA VAL A 108 -2.17 4.66 7.88
C VAL A 108 -2.25 3.16 8.14
N ALA A 109 -3.38 2.56 7.82
CA ALA A 109 -3.46 1.10 7.70
C ALA A 109 -4.34 0.71 6.50
N ALA A 110 -3.91 -0.32 5.76
CA ALA A 110 -4.65 -0.84 4.62
C ALA A 110 -5.95 -1.52 5.08
N LEU A 111 -7.01 -1.31 4.32
CA LEU A 111 -8.33 -1.89 4.53
C LEU A 111 -8.83 -2.46 3.21
N ASN A 112 -8.88 -3.79 3.09
CA ASN A 112 -9.34 -4.46 1.87
C ASN A 112 -10.87 -4.38 1.74
N MET A 113 -11.36 -3.87 0.60
CA MET A 113 -12.76 -3.45 0.44
C MET A 113 -13.70 -4.55 -0.07
N GLY A 114 -13.31 -5.80 -0.03
CA GLY A 114 -14.23 -6.89 -0.38
C GLY A 114 -13.56 -8.25 -0.50
N SER A 115 -14.39 -9.27 -0.36
CA SER A 115 -13.98 -10.67 -0.54
C SER A 115 -13.91 -11.03 -2.02
N MET A 116 -12.89 -11.79 -2.39
CA MET A 116 -12.68 -12.20 -3.78
C MET A 116 -11.88 -13.51 -3.88
N ASN A 117 -11.92 -14.16 -5.05
CA ASN A 117 -10.92 -15.16 -5.34
C ASN A 117 -9.56 -14.48 -5.52
N TYR A 118 -8.55 -14.98 -4.85
CA TYR A 118 -7.17 -14.50 -4.97
C TYR A 118 -6.30 -15.64 -5.49
N ALA A 119 -5.70 -15.47 -6.66
CA ALA A 119 -4.93 -16.54 -7.27
C ALA A 119 -3.79 -16.01 -8.14
N LYS A 120 -2.77 -16.85 -8.34
CA LYS A 120 -1.68 -16.61 -9.29
C LYS A 120 -1.66 -17.75 -10.31
N TYR A 121 -1.88 -17.42 -11.57
CA TYR A 121 -1.84 -18.37 -12.68
C TYR A 121 -0.47 -18.35 -13.36
N SER A 122 0.10 -19.53 -13.61
CA SER A 122 1.33 -19.71 -14.40
C SER A 122 1.00 -20.14 -15.82
N ARG A 123 1.26 -19.29 -16.80
CA ARG A 123 1.06 -19.63 -18.23
C ARG A 123 1.94 -20.78 -18.69
N SER A 124 3.18 -20.87 -18.19
CA SER A 124 4.13 -21.95 -18.54
C SER A 124 3.70 -23.29 -17.99
N ARG A 125 3.13 -23.32 -16.78
CA ARG A 125 2.63 -24.54 -16.12
C ARG A 125 1.20 -24.88 -16.56
N LYS A 126 0.46 -23.90 -17.12
CA LYS A 126 -0.98 -23.97 -17.41
C LYS A 126 -1.81 -24.35 -16.17
N ASP A 127 -1.38 -23.88 -14.99
CA ASP A 127 -2.01 -24.17 -13.70
C ASP A 127 -1.83 -22.99 -12.71
N PHE A 128 -2.61 -23.02 -11.64
CA PHE A 128 -2.49 -22.05 -10.56
C PHE A 128 -1.31 -22.38 -9.65
N VAL A 129 -0.48 -21.37 -9.36
CA VAL A 129 0.61 -21.46 -8.38
C VAL A 129 0.03 -21.53 -6.96
N PHE A 130 -0.99 -20.71 -6.71
CA PHE A 130 -1.85 -20.76 -5.54
C PHE A 130 -3.25 -20.21 -5.89
N LYS A 131 -4.23 -20.57 -5.09
CA LYS A 131 -5.62 -20.10 -5.20
C LYS A 131 -6.31 -20.24 -3.84
N PHE A 132 -7.00 -19.19 -3.40
CA PHE A 132 -7.82 -19.18 -2.18
C PHE A 132 -8.89 -18.09 -2.28
N VAL A 133 -9.84 -18.08 -1.35
CA VAL A 133 -10.74 -16.95 -1.15
C VAL A 133 -10.07 -15.97 -0.21
N PHE A 134 -9.89 -14.73 -0.66
CA PHE A 134 -9.44 -13.63 0.18
C PHE A 134 -10.68 -13.02 0.83
N GLU A 135 -10.88 -13.35 2.09
CA GLU A 135 -12.09 -13.00 2.83
C GLU A 135 -11.94 -11.61 3.46
N ASN A 136 -12.85 -10.73 3.10
CA ASN A 136 -13.04 -9.40 3.68
C ASN A 136 -14.55 -9.11 3.65
N PRO A 137 -15.32 -9.77 4.54
CA PRO A 137 -16.76 -9.56 4.61
C PRO A 137 -17.08 -8.16 5.13
N ILE A 138 -18.24 -7.63 4.74
CA ILE A 138 -18.61 -6.24 5.01
C ILE A 138 -18.65 -5.93 6.52
N ASP A 139 -19.03 -6.89 7.34
CA ASP A 139 -19.08 -6.72 8.80
C ASP A 139 -17.68 -6.52 9.38
N GLU A 140 -16.67 -7.29 8.93
CA GLU A 140 -15.26 -7.11 9.35
C GLU A 140 -14.67 -5.79 8.81
N ILE A 141 -15.07 -5.37 7.61
CA ILE A 141 -14.67 -4.06 7.05
C ILE A 141 -15.17 -2.93 7.95
N ILE A 142 -16.44 -2.98 8.38
CA ILE A 142 -17.03 -1.97 9.26
C ILE A 142 -16.30 -1.97 10.61
N GLU A 143 -16.12 -3.13 11.25
CA GLU A 143 -15.47 -3.25 12.55
C GLU A 143 -14.02 -2.74 12.52
N LEU A 144 -13.25 -3.09 11.46
CA LEU A 144 -11.88 -2.62 11.30
C LEU A 144 -11.83 -1.10 11.05
N LEU A 145 -12.76 -0.56 10.25
CA LEU A 145 -12.89 0.87 10.00
C LEU A 145 -13.24 1.64 11.27
N GLU A 146 -14.18 1.14 12.08
CA GLU A 146 -14.52 1.73 13.38
C GLU A 146 -13.33 1.68 14.35
N ALA A 147 -12.57 0.59 14.37
CA ALA A 147 -11.34 0.48 15.16
C ALA A 147 -10.29 1.52 14.73
N MET A 148 -10.03 1.64 13.42
CA MET A 148 -9.10 2.64 12.88
C MET A 148 -9.53 4.06 13.23
N ASN A 149 -10.82 4.39 13.09
CA ASN A 149 -11.38 5.70 13.46
C ASN A 149 -11.18 5.99 14.96
N ARG A 150 -11.45 5.02 15.82
CA ARG A 150 -11.29 5.14 17.28
C ARG A 150 -9.84 5.39 17.68
N ILE A 151 -8.89 4.76 17.00
CA ILE A 151 -7.44 4.87 17.26
C ILE A 151 -6.88 6.17 16.66
N GLY A 152 -7.51 6.71 15.62
CA GLY A 152 -7.02 7.86 14.85
C GLY A 152 -6.09 7.48 13.69
N ILE A 153 -6.20 6.26 13.19
CA ILE A 153 -5.47 5.75 12.02
C ILE A 153 -6.24 6.09 10.75
N LYS A 154 -5.55 6.55 9.72
CA LYS A 154 -6.13 6.79 8.40
C LYS A 154 -6.34 5.48 7.65
N PRO A 155 -7.57 5.08 7.27
CA PRO A 155 -7.77 3.92 6.41
C PRO A 155 -7.29 4.19 4.98
N GLU A 156 -6.56 3.22 4.40
CA GLU A 156 -6.26 3.11 2.97
C GLU A 156 -7.14 1.99 2.39
N HIS A 157 -8.12 2.38 1.54
CA HIS A 157 -9.10 1.45 1.00
C HIS A 157 -8.53 0.75 -0.24
N GLU A 158 -8.05 -0.48 -0.09
CA GLU A 158 -7.56 -1.29 -1.20
C GLU A 158 -8.72 -1.93 -1.97
N CYS A 159 -8.91 -1.49 -3.22
CA CYS A 159 -10.02 -1.88 -4.10
C CYS A 159 -9.50 -2.71 -5.27
N PHE A 160 -9.97 -3.95 -5.39
CA PHE A 160 -9.55 -4.88 -6.45
C PHE A 160 -10.50 -4.89 -7.65
N ASP A 161 -11.64 -4.23 -7.54
CA ASP A 161 -12.68 -4.16 -8.57
C ASP A 161 -13.52 -2.88 -8.41
N THR A 162 -14.28 -2.51 -9.43
CA THR A 162 -15.23 -1.38 -9.38
C THR A 162 -16.28 -1.56 -8.30
N GLY A 163 -16.72 -2.79 -8.03
CA GLY A 163 -17.65 -3.11 -6.94
C GLY A 163 -17.08 -2.76 -5.56
N HIS A 164 -15.75 -2.94 -5.36
CA HIS A 164 -15.11 -2.52 -4.11
C HIS A 164 -15.08 -1.00 -3.95
N VAL A 165 -14.89 -0.24 -5.04
CA VAL A 165 -14.98 1.23 -5.02
C VAL A 165 -16.39 1.67 -4.64
N SER A 166 -17.42 1.06 -5.25
CA SER A 166 -18.82 1.37 -4.95
C SER A 166 -19.23 1.04 -3.52
N SER A 167 -18.53 0.12 -2.84
CA SER A 167 -18.79 -0.25 -1.44
C SER A 167 -18.48 0.88 -0.45
N LEU A 168 -17.75 1.92 -0.86
CA LEU A 168 -17.47 3.06 0.03
C LEU A 168 -18.72 3.95 0.24
N GLU A 169 -19.59 4.05 -0.75
CA GLU A 169 -20.77 4.93 -0.69
C GLU A 169 -21.70 4.60 0.51
N PRO A 170 -22.10 3.33 0.74
CA PRO A 170 -22.87 2.97 1.92
C PRO A 170 -22.17 3.30 3.25
N LEU A 171 -20.83 3.12 3.31
CA LEU A 171 -20.06 3.41 4.52
C LEU A 171 -19.97 4.92 4.81
N ILE A 172 -19.94 5.74 3.76
CA ILE A 172 -20.04 7.20 3.87
C ILE A 172 -21.45 7.59 4.36
N ASP A 173 -22.48 7.00 3.79
CA ASP A 173 -23.89 7.26 4.15
C ASP A 173 -24.19 6.88 5.61
N MET A 174 -23.61 5.77 6.09
CA MET A 174 -23.69 5.35 7.48
C MET A 174 -22.89 6.25 8.45
N GLY A 175 -22.02 7.12 7.94
CA GLY A 175 -21.14 7.97 8.74
C GLY A 175 -19.96 7.25 9.40
N VAL A 176 -19.70 5.99 9.03
CA VAL A 176 -18.51 5.24 9.52
C VAL A 176 -17.26 5.56 8.71
N LEU A 177 -17.42 6.03 7.48
CA LEU A 177 -16.34 6.55 6.66
C LEU A 177 -16.50 8.06 6.49
N GLY A 178 -15.64 8.83 7.14
CA GLY A 178 -15.65 10.28 7.11
C GLY A 178 -14.41 10.91 6.48
N GLY A 179 -14.44 12.24 6.35
CA GLY A 179 -13.31 13.01 5.87
C GLY A 179 -13.01 12.80 4.38
N ARG A 180 -11.73 12.77 4.05
CA ARG A 180 -11.24 12.54 2.67
C ARG A 180 -10.87 11.06 2.50
N PRO A 181 -11.65 10.22 1.81
CA PRO A 181 -11.29 8.82 1.59
C PRO A 181 -9.96 8.70 0.84
N HIS A 182 -9.17 7.68 1.19
CA HIS A 182 -7.95 7.29 0.50
C HIS A 182 -8.16 5.90 -0.09
N LEU A 183 -8.09 5.77 -1.41
CA LEU A 183 -8.28 4.53 -2.14
C LEU A 183 -7.02 4.17 -2.91
N ASP A 184 -6.72 2.86 -2.95
CA ASP A 184 -5.73 2.32 -3.88
C ASP A 184 -6.33 1.18 -4.70
N PHE A 185 -6.17 1.26 -6.04
CA PHE A 185 -6.67 0.26 -6.98
C PHE A 185 -5.63 -0.84 -7.15
N VAL A 186 -5.88 -1.99 -6.55
CA VAL A 186 -4.99 -3.17 -6.63
C VAL A 186 -5.32 -3.97 -7.89
N MET A 187 -4.42 -3.96 -8.87
CA MET A 187 -4.67 -4.53 -10.19
C MET A 187 -3.61 -5.55 -10.59
N GLY A 188 -4.03 -6.61 -11.26
CA GLY A 188 -3.13 -7.67 -11.73
C GLY A 188 -3.23 -8.97 -10.94
N VAL A 189 -4.15 -9.05 -9.99
CA VAL A 189 -4.49 -10.27 -9.25
C VAL A 189 -5.62 -10.99 -9.97
N VAL A 190 -5.52 -12.31 -10.11
CA VAL A 190 -6.62 -13.13 -10.65
C VAL A 190 -7.78 -13.14 -9.65
N GLY A 191 -8.95 -12.74 -10.12
CA GLY A 191 -10.15 -12.54 -9.29
C GLY A 191 -10.55 -11.07 -9.15
N GLY A 192 -9.61 -10.14 -9.33
CA GLY A 192 -9.89 -8.71 -9.45
C GLY A 192 -10.01 -8.23 -10.89
N ILE A 193 -10.18 -6.93 -11.05
CA ILE A 193 -10.29 -6.28 -12.37
C ILE A 193 -9.00 -6.43 -13.19
N ALA A 194 -9.13 -6.57 -14.50
CA ALA A 194 -7.99 -6.73 -15.39
C ALA A 194 -7.08 -5.46 -15.39
N PRO A 195 -5.73 -5.64 -15.39
CA PRO A 195 -4.78 -4.55 -15.25
C PRO A 195 -4.60 -3.76 -16.56
N THR A 196 -5.53 -2.86 -16.85
CA THR A 196 -5.51 -2.00 -18.05
C THR A 196 -5.77 -0.55 -17.70
N ALA A 197 -5.24 0.39 -18.50
CA ALA A 197 -5.49 1.81 -18.33
C ALA A 197 -6.99 2.16 -18.41
N ARG A 198 -7.76 1.45 -19.25
CA ARG A 198 -9.22 1.61 -19.35
C ARG A 198 -9.91 1.30 -18.02
N ASN A 199 -9.49 0.24 -17.35
CA ASN A 199 -10.06 -0.16 -16.08
C ASN A 199 -9.65 0.78 -14.93
N ILE A 200 -8.44 1.36 -14.96
CA ILE A 200 -8.09 2.45 -14.04
C ILE A 200 -9.04 3.63 -14.22
N ALA A 201 -9.27 4.06 -15.46
CA ALA A 201 -10.19 5.16 -15.72
C ALA A 201 -11.61 4.86 -15.21
N ALA A 202 -12.12 3.64 -15.47
CA ALA A 202 -13.43 3.22 -14.98
C ALA A 202 -13.50 3.19 -13.44
N MET A 203 -12.45 2.75 -12.76
CA MET A 203 -12.41 2.81 -11.29
C MET A 203 -12.32 4.24 -10.79
N ALA A 204 -11.51 5.09 -11.42
CA ALA A 204 -11.34 6.50 -11.06
C ALA A 204 -12.63 7.31 -11.24
N ASP A 205 -13.44 7.00 -12.26
CA ASP A 205 -14.74 7.64 -12.50
C ASP A 205 -15.78 7.33 -11.39
N ASN A 206 -15.56 6.25 -10.64
CA ASN A 206 -16.43 5.83 -9.53
C ASN A 206 -15.91 6.24 -8.14
N VAL A 207 -14.78 6.93 -8.06
CA VAL A 207 -14.23 7.38 -6.78
C VAL A 207 -15.12 8.46 -6.15
N PRO A 208 -15.44 8.38 -4.85
CA PRO A 208 -16.22 9.41 -4.17
C PRO A 208 -15.60 10.81 -4.31
N GLN A 209 -16.44 11.82 -4.42
CA GLN A 209 -15.97 13.19 -4.59
C GLN A 209 -15.04 13.63 -3.44
N GLY A 210 -13.91 14.22 -3.79
CA GLY A 210 -12.91 14.71 -2.82
C GLY A 210 -11.97 13.61 -2.29
N ALA A 211 -12.15 12.35 -2.67
CA ALA A 211 -11.24 11.29 -2.30
C ALA A 211 -9.87 11.42 -2.98
N HIS A 212 -8.86 10.86 -2.35
CA HIS A 212 -7.54 10.61 -2.94
C HIS A 212 -7.52 9.19 -3.50
N TRP A 213 -6.87 8.98 -4.65
CA TRP A 213 -6.71 7.64 -5.19
C TRP A 213 -5.31 7.41 -5.78
N GLY A 214 -4.87 6.16 -5.70
CA GLY A 214 -3.63 5.68 -6.27
C GLY A 214 -3.81 4.32 -6.94
N VAL A 215 -2.73 3.78 -7.51
CA VAL A 215 -2.70 2.48 -8.17
C VAL A 215 -1.58 1.61 -7.64
N ILE A 216 -1.92 0.36 -7.37
CA ILE A 216 -1.03 -0.73 -7.01
C ILE A 216 -1.02 -1.74 -8.16
N GLY A 217 0.08 -1.81 -8.88
CA GLY A 217 0.23 -2.74 -10.00
C GLY A 217 0.99 -4.01 -9.61
N ILE A 218 0.32 -5.16 -9.67
CA ILE A 218 0.94 -6.42 -9.29
C ILE A 218 1.72 -7.03 -10.47
N SER A 219 3.00 -7.39 -10.22
CA SER A 219 3.88 -8.07 -11.17
C SER A 219 4.14 -7.23 -12.45
N ARG A 220 4.17 -7.86 -13.62
CA ARG A 220 4.58 -7.26 -14.89
C ARG A 220 3.73 -6.07 -15.36
N ALA A 221 2.50 -5.94 -14.86
CA ALA A 221 1.61 -4.83 -15.23
C ALA A 221 1.97 -3.52 -14.52
N GLN A 222 2.76 -3.54 -13.43
CA GLN A 222 3.00 -2.40 -12.56
C GLN A 222 3.38 -1.13 -13.33
N TRP A 223 4.41 -1.19 -14.17
CA TRP A 223 4.92 0.01 -14.84
C TRP A 223 3.96 0.61 -15.88
N LEU A 224 3.15 -0.23 -16.53
CA LEU A 224 2.09 0.24 -17.43
C LEU A 224 0.96 0.91 -16.66
N LEU A 225 0.61 0.36 -15.50
CA LEU A 225 -0.41 0.93 -14.61
C LEU A 225 0.09 2.21 -13.95
N VAL A 226 1.35 2.27 -13.53
CA VAL A 226 2.00 3.51 -13.05
C VAL A 226 1.87 4.62 -14.08
N ALA A 227 2.28 4.38 -15.35
CA ALA A 227 2.16 5.37 -16.41
C ALA A 227 0.71 5.83 -16.62
N ALA A 228 -0.25 4.90 -16.60
CA ALA A 228 -1.66 5.22 -16.76
C ALA A 228 -2.21 6.03 -15.56
N ALA A 229 -1.88 5.66 -14.32
CA ALA A 229 -2.30 6.40 -13.13
C ALA A 229 -1.77 7.83 -13.14
N LEU A 230 -0.49 8.01 -13.46
CA LEU A 230 0.14 9.31 -13.53
C LEU A 230 -0.54 10.23 -14.56
N THR A 231 -0.93 9.72 -15.73
CA THR A 231 -1.62 10.49 -16.78
C THR A 231 -3.09 10.77 -16.47
N LEU A 232 -3.71 9.98 -15.58
CA LEU A 232 -5.09 10.17 -15.14
C LEU A 232 -5.21 10.99 -13.82
N GLY A 233 -4.09 11.50 -13.29
CA GLY A 233 -4.06 12.32 -12.09
C GLY A 233 -3.91 11.55 -10.78
N GLY A 234 -3.76 10.23 -10.81
CA GLY A 234 -3.60 9.37 -9.63
C GLY A 234 -2.21 9.45 -9.00
N SER A 235 -2.10 8.88 -7.80
CA SER A 235 -0.86 8.52 -7.11
C SER A 235 -0.46 7.08 -7.45
N ILE A 236 0.71 6.65 -7.00
CA ILE A 236 1.29 5.37 -7.38
C ILE A 236 1.93 4.64 -6.20
N ARG A 237 1.87 3.31 -6.23
CA ARG A 237 2.63 2.44 -5.34
C ARG A 237 3.51 1.49 -6.15
N VAL A 238 4.76 1.36 -5.70
CA VAL A 238 5.73 0.39 -6.18
C VAL A 238 6.40 -0.29 -4.98
N GLY A 239 7.18 -1.33 -5.20
CA GLY A 239 7.92 -2.01 -4.13
C GLY A 239 8.05 -3.51 -4.36
N LEU A 240 8.96 -4.13 -3.61
CA LEU A 240 9.30 -5.55 -3.72
C LEU A 240 8.16 -6.50 -3.29
N GLU A 241 7.11 -5.99 -2.64
CA GLU A 241 5.88 -6.73 -2.41
C GLU A 241 5.12 -6.98 -3.71
N ASP A 242 4.97 -5.93 -4.53
CA ASP A 242 4.08 -5.92 -5.69
C ASP A 242 4.77 -6.40 -6.96
N ASN A 243 6.05 -6.03 -7.14
CA ASN A 243 6.84 -6.38 -8.32
C ASN A 243 8.34 -6.36 -8.02
N LEU A 244 9.04 -7.35 -8.55
CA LEU A 244 10.49 -7.52 -8.31
C LEU A 244 11.37 -6.91 -9.41
N TYR A 245 10.79 -6.34 -10.47
CA TYR A 245 11.52 -6.00 -11.69
C TYR A 245 11.32 -4.55 -12.12
N LEU A 246 12.37 -3.96 -12.64
CA LEU A 246 12.35 -2.71 -13.39
C LEU A 246 11.63 -2.88 -14.75
N PRO A 247 11.26 -1.78 -15.44
CA PRO A 247 10.57 -1.85 -16.75
C PRO A 247 11.34 -2.60 -17.83
N ASN A 248 12.68 -2.61 -17.74
CA ASN A 248 13.58 -3.32 -18.69
C ASN A 248 13.65 -4.84 -18.42
N GLY A 249 13.04 -5.32 -17.33
CA GLY A 249 13.02 -6.73 -16.93
C GLY A 249 14.19 -7.14 -16.03
N GLU A 250 15.05 -6.21 -15.63
CA GLU A 250 16.09 -6.46 -14.62
C GLU A 250 15.48 -6.52 -13.23
N MET A 251 15.97 -7.44 -12.40
CA MET A 251 15.54 -7.55 -11.02
C MET A 251 16.06 -6.36 -10.23
N ALA A 252 15.17 -5.71 -9.48
CA ALA A 252 15.53 -4.59 -8.62
C ALA A 252 16.42 -5.09 -7.45
N THR A 253 17.40 -4.28 -7.12
CA THR A 253 18.37 -4.55 -6.04
C THR A 253 17.97 -3.93 -4.70
N SER A 254 16.93 -3.07 -4.70
CA SER A 254 16.36 -2.43 -3.51
C SER A 254 14.99 -1.83 -3.83
N ASN A 255 14.21 -1.49 -2.80
CA ASN A 255 13.02 -0.67 -2.95
C ASN A 255 13.36 0.75 -3.43
N GLY A 256 14.48 1.32 -3.00
CA GLY A 256 14.95 2.63 -3.45
C GLY A 256 15.08 2.71 -4.98
N GLU A 257 15.58 1.64 -5.62
CA GLU A 257 15.71 1.59 -7.10
C GLU A 257 14.33 1.64 -7.81
N LEU A 258 13.32 0.97 -7.24
CA LEU A 258 11.94 1.04 -7.76
C LEU A 258 11.34 2.44 -7.56
N ILE A 259 11.59 3.09 -6.41
CA ILE A 259 11.16 4.46 -6.13
C ILE A 259 11.85 5.45 -7.08
N ALA A 260 13.16 5.35 -7.28
CA ALA A 260 13.90 6.19 -8.22
C ALA A 260 13.29 6.12 -9.63
N LYS A 261 12.94 4.90 -10.07
CA LYS A 261 12.27 4.72 -11.37
C LYS A 261 10.87 5.32 -11.40
N ALA A 262 10.08 5.15 -10.35
CA ALA A 262 8.75 5.74 -10.24
C ALA A 262 8.80 7.28 -10.23
N ARG A 263 9.76 7.87 -9.50
CA ARG A 263 10.04 9.31 -9.52
C ARG A 263 10.37 9.80 -10.91
N GLN A 264 11.33 9.16 -11.60
CA GLN A 264 11.71 9.52 -12.96
C GLN A 264 10.48 9.54 -13.90
N MET A 265 9.64 8.49 -13.85
CA MET A 265 8.42 8.43 -14.68
C MET A 265 7.45 9.56 -14.34
N THR A 266 7.35 9.95 -13.07
CA THR A 266 6.52 11.06 -12.62
C THR A 266 7.02 12.40 -13.19
N GLU A 267 8.33 12.62 -13.16
CA GLU A 267 8.98 13.83 -13.68
C GLU A 267 8.94 13.90 -15.22
N ASP A 268 9.14 12.78 -15.91
CA ASP A 268 9.12 12.68 -17.38
C ASP A 268 7.76 13.08 -17.97
N ILE A 269 6.65 12.90 -17.26
CA ILE A 269 5.32 13.35 -17.71
C ILE A 269 4.97 14.77 -17.23
N GLY A 270 5.90 15.49 -16.59
CA GLY A 270 5.72 16.86 -16.14
C GLY A 270 5.04 17.01 -14.77
N ARG A 271 4.82 15.90 -14.01
CA ARG A 271 4.37 15.94 -12.61
C ARG A 271 5.58 15.90 -11.66
N ARG A 272 5.36 16.02 -10.38
CA ARG A 272 6.41 15.92 -9.36
C ARG A 272 6.00 15.03 -8.19
N PRO A 273 6.96 14.38 -7.52
CA PRO A 273 6.69 13.73 -6.24
C PRO A 273 6.18 14.72 -5.19
N ALA A 274 5.28 14.25 -4.34
CA ALA A 274 4.86 14.99 -3.15
C ALA A 274 5.97 14.98 -2.09
N THR A 275 6.15 16.09 -1.40
CA THR A 275 6.85 16.05 -0.12
C THR A 275 6.02 15.30 0.92
N VAL A 276 6.63 14.81 1.99
CA VAL A 276 5.90 14.10 3.05
C VAL A 276 4.81 14.97 3.69
N SER A 277 5.07 16.28 3.81
CA SER A 277 4.07 17.25 4.31
C SER A 277 2.88 17.37 3.37
N GLU A 278 3.12 17.48 2.06
CA GLU A 278 2.06 17.49 1.05
C GLU A 278 1.28 16.16 1.03
N ALA A 279 1.99 15.02 1.14
CA ALA A 279 1.36 13.71 1.21
C ALA A 279 0.39 13.61 2.40
N ARG A 280 0.82 14.07 3.60
CA ARG A 280 -0.07 14.13 4.77
C ARG A 280 -1.28 15.02 4.54
N GLN A 281 -1.08 16.19 3.96
CA GLN A 281 -2.17 17.11 3.62
C GLN A 281 -3.14 16.49 2.59
N MET A 282 -2.62 15.85 1.56
CA MET A 282 -3.42 15.16 0.53
C MET A 282 -4.26 14.02 1.12
N LEU A 283 -3.72 13.29 2.08
CA LEU A 283 -4.39 12.18 2.76
C LEU A 283 -5.27 12.63 3.95
N GLY A 284 -5.14 13.88 4.39
CA GLY A 284 -5.83 14.38 5.58
C GLY A 284 -5.31 13.79 6.89
N ILE A 285 -3.99 13.53 6.95
CA ILE A 285 -3.31 12.98 8.12
C ILE A 285 -2.64 14.13 8.88
N PRO A 286 -2.76 14.21 10.22
CA PRO A 286 -2.03 15.21 11.01
C PRO A 286 -0.52 14.93 10.97
N THR A 287 0.29 16.00 11.01
CA THR A 287 1.74 15.84 11.17
C THR A 287 2.03 15.31 12.57
N PRO A 288 2.78 14.18 12.71
CA PRO A 288 3.15 13.68 14.02
C PRO A 288 3.96 14.71 14.81
N GLN A 289 3.59 14.90 16.08
CA GLN A 289 4.46 15.66 16.99
C GLN A 289 5.57 14.75 17.47
N LEU A 290 6.83 15.09 17.15
CA LEU A 290 7.96 14.42 17.76
C LEU A 290 7.91 14.70 19.26
N THR A 291 7.59 13.70 20.06
CA THR A 291 7.84 13.76 21.50
C THR A 291 9.35 13.87 21.67
N GLN A 292 9.82 15.06 22.07
CA GLN A 292 11.19 15.21 22.53
C GLN A 292 11.37 14.26 23.72
N THR A 293 12.01 13.13 23.47
CA THR A 293 12.53 12.31 24.58
C THR A 293 13.63 13.13 25.27
N SER A 294 13.27 13.67 26.42
CA SER A 294 14.16 14.37 27.35
C SER A 294 15.16 13.40 27.95
#